data_1ecd0a45b49683efd56c67d5343a579a
#
_entry.id   1ecd0a45b49683efd56c67d5343a579a
#
_cell.length_a   1.000
_cell.length_b   1.000
_cell.length_c   1.000
_cell.angle_alpha   90.00
_cell.angle_beta   90.00
_cell.angle_gamma   90.00
#
_symmetry.space_group_name_H-M   'P 1'
#
loop_
_entity.id
_entity.type
_entity.pdbx_description
1 polymer ?
#
loop_
_entity_poly.entity_id
_entity_poly.type
_entity_poly.pdbx_seq_one_letter_code
_entity_poly.pdbx_strand_id
1 'polypeptide(L)'
;MFEAAGSVLSVFSTVGKVHGRKKIQKMIHLLKVAGARMPFKYEYHHYGPYSAELQMELNDLEREGYLDEAIVDETYVYELTDKGREFKEQLEKLGFAVSIDSELVKTMARQSSQFLEMVSTYAYLIEAGYKPEEARDKALELKEHLKHLLDDAISFYH
;
A
#
# COMPACT_ATOMS: atom_id res chain seq x y z
N MET A 1 -17.95 -8.67 0.09
CA MET A 1 -18.22 -7.76 1.20
C MET A 1 -17.03 -7.61 2.14
N PHE A 2 -16.44 -8.71 2.60
CA PHE A 2 -15.29 -8.65 3.52
C PHE A 2 -13.93 -8.79 2.84
N GLU A 3 -13.88 -8.75 1.53
CA GLU A 3 -12.60 -8.88 0.79
C GLU A 3 -11.66 -7.72 1.06
N ALA A 4 -12.18 -6.50 1.09
CA ALA A 4 -11.39 -5.31 1.38
C ALA A 4 -10.79 -5.37 2.78
N ALA A 5 -11.60 -5.72 3.79
CA ALA A 5 -11.13 -5.85 5.16
C ALA A 5 -10.07 -6.95 5.27
N GLY A 6 -10.31 -8.11 4.67
CA GLY A 6 -9.38 -9.24 4.69
C GLY A 6 -8.02 -8.89 4.07
N SER A 7 -8.03 -8.17 2.95
CA SER A 7 -6.80 -7.79 2.27
C SER A 7 -5.96 -6.82 3.12
N VAL A 8 -6.58 -5.79 3.69
CA VAL A 8 -5.89 -4.81 4.54
C VAL A 8 -5.35 -5.48 5.82
N LEU A 9 -6.19 -6.28 6.49
CA LEU A 9 -5.79 -6.94 7.72
C LEU A 9 -4.67 -7.96 7.50
N SER A 10 -4.60 -8.57 6.32
CA SER A 10 -3.50 -9.48 5.96
C SER A 10 -2.17 -8.74 5.93
N VAL A 11 -2.13 -7.52 5.40
CA VAL A 11 -0.92 -6.70 5.41
C VAL A 11 -0.52 -6.36 6.84
N PHE A 12 -1.46 -5.88 7.64
CA PHE A 12 -1.17 -5.49 9.03
C PHE A 12 -0.79 -6.66 9.92
N SER A 13 -1.30 -7.86 9.64
CA SER A 13 -0.90 -9.03 10.44
C SER A 13 0.54 -9.45 10.14
N THR A 14 1.07 -9.06 8.99
CA THR A 14 2.46 -9.34 8.63
C THR A 14 3.45 -8.40 9.32
N VAL A 15 3.12 -7.10 9.42
CA VAL A 15 4.06 -6.09 9.92
C VAL A 15 3.62 -5.40 11.23
N GLY A 16 2.37 -5.55 11.63
CA GLY A 16 1.82 -4.98 12.86
C GLY A 16 1.54 -3.49 12.78
N LYS A 17 2.48 -2.70 12.30
CA LYS A 17 2.38 -1.23 12.20
C LYS A 17 2.80 -0.75 10.82
N VAL A 18 2.16 0.33 10.36
CA VAL A 18 2.60 1.06 9.17
C VAL A 18 2.62 2.55 9.49
N HIS A 19 3.76 3.20 9.21
CA HIS A 19 3.98 4.61 9.49
C HIS A 19 3.58 5.47 8.29
N GLY A 20 2.39 6.06 8.36
CA GLY A 20 1.91 7.02 7.39
C GLY A 20 0.81 6.46 6.49
N ARG A 21 -0.20 7.31 6.24
CA ARG A 21 -1.31 6.99 5.32
C ARG A 21 -0.80 6.81 3.90
N LYS A 22 0.15 7.65 3.49
CA LYS A 22 0.76 7.57 2.16
C LYS A 22 1.46 6.22 1.98
N LYS A 23 2.19 5.77 2.99
CA LYS A 23 2.94 4.52 2.92
C LYS A 23 2.02 3.31 2.71
N ILE A 24 0.93 3.20 3.46
CA ILE A 24 0.00 2.08 3.29
C ILE A 24 -0.67 2.11 1.91
N GLN A 25 -0.99 3.30 1.40
CA GLN A 25 -1.52 3.45 0.05
C GLN A 25 -0.58 2.85 -0.99
N LYS A 26 0.71 3.15 -0.89
CA LYS A 26 1.72 2.66 -1.86
C LYS A 26 1.98 1.16 -1.69
N MET A 27 2.04 0.67 -0.45
CA MET A 27 2.24 -0.75 -0.19
C MET A 27 1.13 -1.59 -0.80
N ILE A 28 -0.12 -1.21 -0.58
CA ILE A 28 -1.29 -1.94 -1.11
C ILE A 28 -1.33 -1.85 -2.64
N HIS A 29 -1.03 -0.67 -3.20
CA HIS A 29 -0.94 -0.51 -4.66
C HIS A 29 0.08 -1.47 -5.26
N LEU A 30 1.27 -1.54 -4.69
CA LEU A 30 2.35 -2.39 -5.21
C LEU A 30 2.04 -3.88 -5.03
N LEU A 31 1.35 -4.26 -3.97
CA LEU A 31 0.87 -5.63 -3.82
C LEU A 31 -0.14 -5.98 -4.90
N LYS A 32 -1.03 -5.07 -5.24
CA LYS A 32 -2.00 -5.26 -6.33
C LYS A 32 -1.28 -5.43 -7.67
N VAL A 33 -0.29 -4.58 -7.95
CA VAL A 33 0.53 -4.68 -9.17
C VAL A 33 1.25 -6.03 -9.23
N ALA A 34 1.70 -6.54 -8.09
CA ALA A 34 2.37 -7.84 -8.00
C ALA A 34 1.42 -9.03 -8.08
N GLY A 35 0.12 -8.80 -8.23
CA GLY A 35 -0.87 -9.85 -8.45
C GLY A 35 -1.73 -10.22 -7.23
N ALA A 36 -1.54 -9.57 -6.09
CA ALA A 36 -2.38 -9.84 -4.92
C ALA A 36 -3.81 -9.33 -5.13
N ARG A 37 -4.75 -9.99 -4.48
CA ARG A 37 -6.16 -9.61 -4.53
C ARG A 37 -6.42 -8.42 -3.63
N MET A 38 -6.30 -7.24 -4.21
CA MET A 38 -6.55 -5.97 -3.53
C MET A 38 -7.70 -5.26 -4.23
N PRO A 39 -8.94 -5.31 -3.68
CA PRO A 39 -10.13 -4.82 -4.37
C PRO A 39 -10.27 -3.29 -4.28
N PHE A 40 -9.23 -2.58 -4.64
CA PHE A 40 -9.18 -1.13 -4.57
C PHE A 40 -8.84 -0.56 -5.94
N LYS A 41 -9.57 0.48 -6.32
CA LYS A 41 -9.36 1.21 -7.54
C LYS A 41 -8.37 2.33 -7.28
N TYR A 42 -7.37 2.48 -8.16
CA TYR A 42 -6.34 3.50 -8.02
C TYR A 42 -6.44 4.54 -9.11
N GLU A 43 -6.25 5.79 -8.74
CA GLU A 43 -6.13 6.92 -9.63
C GLU A 43 -4.83 7.65 -9.31
N TYR A 44 -4.34 8.46 -10.26
CA TYR A 44 -3.14 9.24 -10.02
C TYR A 44 -3.51 10.55 -9.33
N HIS A 45 -2.92 10.81 -8.16
CA HIS A 45 -3.13 11.99 -7.34
C HIS A 45 -1.81 12.71 -7.07
N HIS A 46 -1.86 13.78 -6.28
CA HIS A 46 -0.71 14.62 -5.98
C HIS A 46 0.50 13.84 -5.43
N TYR A 47 0.26 12.85 -4.59
CA TYR A 47 1.33 12.01 -4.01
C TYR A 47 1.45 10.65 -4.72
N GLY A 48 1.06 10.59 -5.99
CA GLY A 48 1.12 9.37 -6.79
C GLY A 48 -0.19 8.58 -6.75
N PRO A 49 -0.14 7.27 -7.07
CA PRO A 49 -1.34 6.44 -7.07
C PRO A 49 -2.03 6.43 -5.72
N TYR A 50 -3.34 6.63 -5.74
CA TYR A 50 -4.17 6.77 -4.55
C TYR A 50 -5.52 6.08 -4.74
N SER A 51 -6.01 5.41 -3.71
CA SER A 51 -7.34 4.80 -3.71
C SER A 51 -8.19 5.39 -2.57
N ALA A 52 -9.26 6.08 -2.96
CA ALA A 52 -10.24 6.58 -1.99
C ALA A 52 -10.95 5.41 -1.29
N GLU A 53 -11.19 4.32 -2.01
CA GLU A 53 -11.81 3.11 -1.45
C GLU A 53 -10.95 2.50 -0.35
N LEU A 54 -9.63 2.47 -0.54
CA LEU A 54 -8.70 1.98 0.49
C LEU A 54 -8.75 2.88 1.72
N GLN A 55 -8.72 4.20 1.54
CA GLN A 55 -8.77 5.11 2.67
C GLN A 55 -10.08 4.96 3.45
N MET A 56 -11.21 4.78 2.76
CA MET A 56 -12.50 4.51 3.41
C MET A 56 -12.45 3.21 4.21
N GLU A 57 -11.84 2.16 3.66
CA GLU A 57 -11.70 0.89 4.38
C GLU A 57 -10.84 1.04 5.63
N LEU A 58 -9.74 1.78 5.54
CA LEU A 58 -8.89 2.06 6.70
C LEU A 58 -9.67 2.83 7.77
N ASN A 59 -10.47 3.82 7.37
CA ASN A 59 -11.30 4.59 8.30
C ASN A 59 -12.35 3.70 8.97
N ASP A 60 -12.97 2.79 8.21
CA ASP A 60 -13.97 1.86 8.74
C ASP A 60 -13.36 0.89 9.75
N LEU A 61 -12.18 0.34 9.42
CA LEU A 61 -11.48 -0.59 10.32
C LEU A 61 -11.04 0.11 11.62
N GLU A 62 -10.62 1.37 11.51
CA GLU A 62 -10.25 2.17 12.69
C GLU A 62 -11.49 2.45 13.55
N ARG A 63 -12.58 2.86 12.94
CA ARG A 63 -13.83 3.15 13.66
C ARG A 63 -14.36 1.92 14.40
N GLU A 64 -14.23 0.73 13.80
CA GLU A 64 -14.67 -0.53 14.40
C GLU A 64 -13.67 -1.08 15.43
N GLY A 65 -12.53 -0.44 15.59
CA GLY A 65 -11.52 -0.83 16.57
C GLY A 65 -10.60 -1.97 16.12
N TYR A 66 -10.58 -2.30 14.83
CA TYR A 66 -9.69 -3.32 14.29
C TYR A 66 -8.30 -2.77 13.97
N LEU A 67 -8.21 -1.49 13.73
CA LEU A 67 -6.96 -0.75 13.61
C LEU A 67 -7.00 0.44 14.55
N ASP A 68 -5.83 0.80 15.09
CA ASP A 68 -5.63 2.06 15.79
C ASP A 68 -4.87 3.01 14.88
N GLU A 69 -5.29 4.27 14.85
CA GLU A 69 -4.53 5.32 14.20
C GLU A 69 -4.13 6.35 15.24
N ALA A 70 -2.85 6.56 15.42
CA ALA A 70 -2.30 7.53 16.35
C ALA A 70 -1.39 8.51 15.63
N ILE A 71 -1.22 9.71 16.17
CA ILE A 71 -0.26 10.69 15.64
C ILE A 71 1.00 10.59 16.50
N VAL A 72 2.12 10.23 15.88
CA VAL A 72 3.44 10.12 16.52
C VAL A 72 4.40 10.96 15.68
N ASP A 73 5.01 11.98 16.31
CA ASP A 73 5.93 12.90 15.62
C ASP A 73 5.35 13.47 14.31
N GLU A 74 4.11 13.95 14.38
CA GLU A 74 3.37 14.55 13.26
C GLU A 74 3.03 13.56 12.13
N THR A 75 3.22 12.25 12.36
CA THR A 75 2.93 11.21 11.39
C THR A 75 1.80 10.32 11.91
N TYR A 76 0.87 9.94 11.04
CA TYR A 76 -0.15 8.96 11.37
C TYR A 76 0.46 7.56 11.35
N VAL A 77 0.28 6.82 12.45
CA VAL A 77 0.75 5.44 12.57
C VAL A 77 -0.47 4.54 12.74
N TYR A 78 -0.62 3.58 11.84
CA TYR A 78 -1.65 2.55 11.95
C TYR A 78 -1.08 1.32 12.64
N GLU A 79 -1.84 0.76 13.56
CA GLU A 79 -1.45 -0.45 14.28
C GLU A 79 -2.62 -1.43 14.34
N LEU A 80 -2.31 -2.71 14.08
CA LEU A 80 -3.30 -3.78 14.23
C LEU A 80 -3.60 -4.01 15.71
N THR A 81 -4.90 -4.01 16.08
CA THR A 81 -5.34 -4.29 17.44
C THR A 81 -5.55 -5.80 17.65
N ASP A 82 -5.68 -6.22 18.91
CA ASP A 82 -6.04 -7.61 19.24
C ASP A 82 -7.40 -7.96 18.63
N LYS A 83 -8.36 -7.03 18.71
CA LYS A 83 -9.67 -7.19 18.08
C LYS A 83 -9.54 -7.37 16.56
N GLY A 84 -8.62 -6.64 15.95
CA GLY A 84 -8.33 -6.77 14.52
C GLY A 84 -7.75 -8.13 14.15
N ARG A 85 -6.86 -8.68 14.99
CA ARG A 85 -6.31 -10.03 14.78
C ARG A 85 -7.40 -11.08 14.85
N GLU A 86 -8.27 -10.99 15.84
CA GLU A 86 -9.40 -11.90 15.99
C GLU A 86 -10.34 -11.83 14.79
N PHE A 87 -10.65 -10.64 14.33
CA PHE A 87 -11.51 -10.42 13.17
C PHE A 87 -10.89 -11.04 11.91
N LYS A 88 -9.58 -10.85 11.71
CA LYS A 88 -8.87 -11.46 10.59
C LYS A 88 -8.98 -12.99 10.62
N GLU A 89 -8.81 -13.60 11.80
CA GLU A 89 -8.98 -15.06 11.94
C GLU A 89 -10.38 -15.52 11.58
N GLN A 90 -11.39 -14.76 11.99
CA GLN A 90 -12.78 -15.05 11.64
C GLN A 90 -13.01 -14.97 10.13
N LEU A 91 -12.44 -13.96 9.48
CA LEU A 91 -12.55 -13.81 8.02
C LEU A 91 -11.88 -14.96 7.29
N GLU A 92 -10.74 -15.45 7.77
CA GLU A 92 -10.07 -16.62 7.20
C GLU A 92 -10.97 -17.85 7.26
N LYS A 93 -11.63 -18.08 8.40
CA LYS A 93 -12.56 -19.21 8.58
C LYS A 93 -13.76 -19.12 7.65
N LEU A 94 -14.15 -17.90 7.27
CA LEU A 94 -15.27 -17.66 6.35
C LEU A 94 -14.86 -17.68 4.87
N GLY A 95 -13.59 -17.93 4.58
CA GLY A 95 -13.09 -17.99 3.21
C GLY A 95 -12.64 -16.66 2.62
N PHE A 96 -12.45 -15.63 3.44
CA PHE A 96 -11.97 -14.32 3.00
C PHE A 96 -10.48 -14.12 3.21
N ALA A 97 -9.72 -15.20 3.34
CA ALA A 97 -8.25 -15.13 3.40
C ALA A 97 -7.70 -14.61 2.08
N VAL A 98 -6.71 -13.71 2.18
CA VAL A 98 -6.02 -13.17 1.02
C VAL A 98 -4.56 -13.58 1.09
N SER A 99 -4.10 -14.23 0.03
CA SER A 99 -2.69 -14.61 -0.09
C SER A 99 -1.86 -13.39 -0.50
N ILE A 100 -0.86 -13.06 0.29
CA ILE A 100 0.07 -11.97 0.00
C ILE A 100 1.51 -12.46 0.14
N ASP A 101 2.41 -11.81 -0.59
CA ASP A 101 3.84 -12.06 -0.48
C ASP A 101 4.35 -11.35 0.78
N SER A 102 4.51 -12.08 1.88
CA SER A 102 4.92 -11.50 3.16
C SER A 102 6.33 -10.92 3.12
N GLU A 103 7.24 -11.49 2.33
CA GLU A 103 8.59 -10.94 2.17
C GLU A 103 8.55 -9.58 1.46
N LEU A 104 7.71 -9.45 0.43
CA LEU A 104 7.50 -8.16 -0.25
C LEU A 104 6.93 -7.12 0.72
N VAL A 105 5.92 -7.50 1.52
CA VAL A 105 5.32 -6.61 2.51
C VAL A 105 6.39 -6.11 3.50
N LYS A 106 7.21 -7.02 4.04
CA LYS A 106 8.27 -6.66 4.98
C LYS A 106 9.32 -5.76 4.33
N THR A 107 9.69 -6.05 3.09
CA THR A 107 10.66 -5.26 2.35
C THR A 107 10.14 -3.84 2.13
N MET A 108 8.89 -3.70 1.70
CA MET A 108 8.26 -2.40 1.52
C MET A 108 8.14 -1.62 2.83
N ALA A 109 7.81 -2.32 3.92
CA ALA A 109 7.67 -1.68 5.23
C ALA A 109 8.97 -1.02 5.71
N ARG A 110 10.11 -1.51 5.26
CA ARG A 110 11.44 -0.95 5.58
C ARG A 110 11.82 0.25 4.72
N GLN A 111 11.06 0.54 3.65
CA GLN A 111 11.37 1.64 2.74
C GLN A 111 10.71 2.94 3.21
N SER A 112 11.23 4.08 2.77
CA SER A 112 10.60 5.38 3.01
C SER A 112 9.33 5.50 2.18
N SER A 113 8.38 6.33 2.63
CA SER A 113 7.18 6.61 1.85
C SER A 113 7.48 7.31 0.54
N GLN A 114 8.54 8.13 0.48
CA GLN A 114 8.96 8.80 -0.75
C GLN A 114 9.52 7.81 -1.76
N PHE A 115 10.33 6.84 -1.30
CA PHE A 115 10.82 5.78 -2.17
C PHE A 115 9.65 4.98 -2.76
N LEU A 116 8.72 4.56 -1.91
CA LEU A 116 7.54 3.83 -2.37
C LEU A 116 6.66 4.66 -3.29
N GLU A 117 6.58 5.97 -3.08
CA GLU A 117 5.87 6.86 -4.00
C GLU A 117 6.48 6.81 -5.40
N MET A 118 7.80 6.84 -5.51
CA MET A 118 8.46 6.73 -6.81
C MET A 118 8.25 5.36 -7.44
N VAL A 119 8.40 4.27 -6.67
CA VAL A 119 8.16 2.90 -7.17
C VAL A 119 6.72 2.78 -7.67
N SER A 120 5.76 3.25 -6.87
CA SER A 120 4.33 3.18 -7.17
C SER A 120 3.98 4.00 -8.42
N THR A 121 4.58 5.18 -8.56
CA THR A 121 4.38 6.04 -9.75
C THR A 121 4.88 5.34 -11.00
N TYR A 122 6.07 4.80 -10.97
CA TYR A 122 6.63 4.06 -12.10
C TYR A 122 5.76 2.84 -12.45
N ALA A 123 5.37 2.07 -11.43
CA ALA A 123 4.52 0.89 -11.61
C ALA A 123 3.17 1.26 -12.23
N TYR A 124 2.56 2.36 -11.79
CA TYR A 124 1.30 2.85 -12.32
C TYR A 124 1.42 3.17 -13.82
N LEU A 125 2.51 3.79 -14.22
CA LEU A 125 2.76 4.12 -15.63
C LEU A 125 2.95 2.87 -16.48
N ILE A 126 3.69 1.88 -15.98
CA ILE A 126 3.86 0.59 -16.68
C ILE A 126 2.50 -0.09 -16.85
N GLU A 127 1.68 -0.13 -15.80
CA GLU A 127 0.33 -0.73 -15.86
C GLU A 127 -0.60 0.04 -16.80
N ALA A 128 -0.38 1.34 -16.97
CA ALA A 128 -1.14 2.17 -17.88
C ALA A 128 -0.73 1.98 -19.36
N GLY A 129 0.31 1.19 -19.62
CA GLY A 129 0.76 0.87 -20.97
C GLY A 129 1.99 1.60 -21.45
N TYR A 130 2.62 2.41 -20.60
CA TYR A 130 3.88 3.06 -20.97
C TYR A 130 4.98 2.02 -21.09
N LYS A 131 5.85 2.18 -22.10
CA LYS A 131 7.06 1.37 -22.20
C LYS A 131 8.04 1.80 -21.11
N PRO A 132 8.98 0.93 -20.69
CA PRO A 132 9.90 1.25 -19.60
C PRO A 132 10.63 2.59 -19.76
N GLU A 133 11.12 2.92 -20.94
CA GLU A 133 11.81 4.20 -21.19
C GLU A 133 10.84 5.38 -21.06
N GLU A 134 9.64 5.25 -21.60
CA GLU A 134 8.60 6.27 -21.51
C GLU A 134 8.15 6.46 -20.06
N ALA A 135 7.98 5.36 -19.33
CA ALA A 135 7.59 5.40 -17.93
C ALA A 135 8.67 6.07 -17.09
N ARG A 136 9.95 5.79 -17.37
CA ARG A 136 11.08 6.45 -16.72
C ARG A 136 11.04 7.97 -16.90
N ASP A 137 10.89 8.42 -18.14
CA ASP A 137 10.86 9.84 -18.47
C ASP A 137 9.66 10.53 -17.83
N LYS A 138 8.49 9.88 -17.87
CA LYS A 138 7.26 10.44 -17.30
C LYS A 138 7.33 10.49 -15.77
N ALA A 139 7.88 9.47 -15.13
CA ALA A 139 8.06 9.45 -13.68
C ALA A 139 9.00 10.57 -13.25
N LEU A 140 10.07 10.79 -14.00
CA LEU A 140 11.01 11.87 -13.75
C LEU A 140 10.32 13.24 -13.82
N GLU A 141 9.48 13.44 -14.83
CA GLU A 141 8.70 14.67 -15.00
C GLU A 141 7.72 14.89 -13.84
N LEU A 142 6.95 13.84 -13.49
CA LEU A 142 5.91 13.91 -12.45
C LEU A 142 6.48 14.06 -11.04
N LYS A 143 7.66 13.50 -10.79
CA LYS A 143 8.28 13.43 -9.47
C LYS A 143 9.72 13.93 -9.50
N GLU A 144 9.95 15.07 -10.14
CA GLU A 144 11.29 15.64 -10.29
C GLU A 144 12.00 15.82 -8.95
N HIS A 145 11.27 16.20 -7.91
CA HIS A 145 11.82 16.39 -6.56
C HIS A 145 12.31 15.07 -5.92
N LEU A 146 11.92 13.92 -6.48
CA LEU A 146 12.35 12.59 -6.04
C LEU A 146 13.27 11.91 -7.06
N LYS A 147 13.82 12.65 -8.02
CA LYS A 147 14.61 12.09 -9.13
C LYS A 147 15.78 11.23 -8.67
N HIS A 148 16.36 11.57 -7.51
CA HIS A 148 17.48 10.81 -6.94
C HIS A 148 17.11 9.39 -6.52
N LEU A 149 15.82 9.07 -6.42
CA LEU A 149 15.31 7.75 -6.05
C LEU A 149 14.92 6.91 -7.26
N LEU A 150 14.92 7.51 -8.48
CA LEU A 150 14.31 6.85 -9.65
C LEU A 150 15.00 5.54 -10.05
N ASP A 151 16.32 5.52 -10.13
CA ASP A 151 17.03 4.32 -10.58
C ASP A 151 16.84 3.16 -9.61
N ASP A 152 16.92 3.42 -8.31
CA ASP A 152 16.68 2.39 -7.30
C ASP A 152 15.21 1.94 -7.30
N ALA A 153 14.28 2.86 -7.55
CA ALA A 153 12.86 2.54 -7.65
C ALA A 153 12.58 1.61 -8.83
N ILE A 154 13.18 1.86 -9.99
CA ILE A 154 13.04 1.01 -11.17
C ILE A 154 13.61 -0.39 -10.89
N SER A 155 14.78 -0.45 -10.26
CA SER A 155 15.39 -1.73 -9.87
C SER A 155 14.50 -2.49 -8.88
N PHE A 156 13.90 -1.80 -7.94
CA PHE A 156 13.00 -2.39 -6.95
C PHE A 156 11.76 -3.01 -7.62
N TYR A 157 11.20 -2.33 -8.61
CA TYR A 157 10.03 -2.80 -9.34
C TYR A 157 10.33 -4.06 -10.14
N HIS A 158 11.48 -4.13 -10.75
CA HIS A 158 11.92 -5.28 -11.54
C HIS A 158 12.74 -6.25 -10.67
#